data_44928d68d1a1ca50d61f5abea760f259
#
_entry.id   44928d68d1a1ca50d61f5abea760f259
#
_cell.length_a   1.000
_cell.length_b   1.000
_cell.length_c   1.000
_cell.angle_alpha   90.00
_cell.angle_beta   90.00
_cell.angle_gamma   90.00
#
_symmetry.space_group_name_H-M   'P 1'
#
loop_
_entity.id
_entity.type
_entity.pdbx_description
1 polymer ?
#
loop_
_entity_poly.entity_id
_entity_poly.type
_entity_poly.pdbx_seq_one_letter_code
_entity_poly.pdbx_strand_id
1 'polypeptide(L)'
;MNSPKMTLEQELAAAVAIVRIGLDRIRDAACRTEAVGPHAAALQALYDPAKPDAGVLAFVADVIGTITVSVTEVDHDDIERVTELLDEAKGHVQDSTGDRIRHALALLEPLLQRCEECGQQKPDVDVMADPFSTALYPEETDHRQIPLCPPCATKRFEES
;
A
#
# COMPACT_ATOMS: atom_id res chain seq x y z
N MET A 1 -5.39 -41.14 6.34
CA MET A 1 -5.42 -40.58 4.96
C MET A 1 -4.27 -39.59 4.87
N ASN A 2 -3.17 -39.94 4.16
CA ASN A 2 -2.08 -38.97 3.93
C ASN A 2 -2.52 -38.01 2.83
N SER A 3 -2.76 -36.75 3.17
CA SER A 3 -2.90 -35.71 2.18
C SER A 3 -1.60 -35.65 1.33
N PRO A 4 -1.69 -35.60 -0.01
CA PRO A 4 -0.50 -35.49 -0.82
C PRO A 4 0.24 -34.19 -0.45
N LYS A 5 1.55 -34.29 -0.15
CA LYS A 5 2.39 -33.13 0.08
C LYS A 5 2.52 -32.35 -1.24
N MET A 6 2.30 -31.05 -1.20
CA MET A 6 2.55 -30.16 -2.34
C MET A 6 4.04 -30.21 -2.70
N THR A 7 4.33 -30.11 -3.99
CA THR A 7 5.71 -29.89 -4.47
C THR A 7 6.14 -28.45 -4.22
N LEU A 8 7.44 -28.18 -4.14
CA LEU A 8 7.98 -26.83 -4.00
C LEU A 8 7.44 -25.88 -5.10
N GLU A 9 7.37 -26.38 -6.34
CA GLU A 9 6.81 -25.61 -7.48
C GLU A 9 5.34 -25.23 -7.23
N GLN A 10 4.52 -26.14 -6.72
CA GLN A 10 3.12 -25.86 -6.39
C GLN A 10 2.99 -24.88 -5.22
N GLU A 11 3.86 -24.96 -4.22
CA GLU A 11 3.90 -24.02 -3.10
C GLU A 11 4.25 -22.61 -3.57
N LEU A 12 5.28 -22.47 -4.43
CA LEU A 12 5.70 -21.20 -5.00
C LEU A 12 4.62 -20.60 -5.91
N ALA A 13 3.99 -21.43 -6.77
CA ALA A 13 2.89 -20.98 -7.62
C ALA A 13 1.69 -20.46 -6.81
N ALA A 14 1.34 -21.15 -5.72
CA ALA A 14 0.27 -20.71 -4.81
C ALA A 14 0.64 -19.39 -4.12
N ALA A 15 1.88 -19.22 -3.64
CA ALA A 15 2.36 -17.99 -3.04
C ALA A 15 2.30 -16.82 -4.03
N VAL A 16 2.76 -16.99 -5.27
CA VAL A 16 2.67 -15.97 -6.33
C VAL A 16 1.22 -15.59 -6.62
N ALA A 17 0.29 -16.56 -6.64
CA ALA A 17 -1.12 -16.27 -6.84
C ALA A 17 -1.71 -15.38 -5.72
N ILE A 18 -1.33 -15.60 -4.47
CA ILE A 18 -1.75 -14.78 -3.32
C ILE A 18 -1.20 -13.36 -3.45
N VAL A 19 0.09 -13.21 -3.76
CA VAL A 19 0.72 -11.89 -3.97
C VAL A 19 0.02 -11.13 -5.10
N ARG A 20 -0.28 -11.80 -6.20
CA ARG A 20 -1.00 -11.21 -7.33
C ARG A 20 -2.37 -10.67 -6.91
N ILE A 21 -3.14 -11.43 -6.14
CA ILE A 21 -4.44 -10.97 -5.62
C ILE A 21 -4.28 -9.69 -4.79
N GLY A 22 -3.25 -9.63 -3.93
CA GLY A 22 -2.96 -8.43 -3.14
C GLY A 22 -2.63 -7.20 -4.00
N LEU A 23 -1.76 -7.37 -5.00
CA LEU A 23 -1.38 -6.31 -5.93
C LEU A 23 -2.55 -5.86 -6.81
N ASP A 24 -3.39 -6.80 -7.28
CA ASP A 24 -4.61 -6.48 -8.02
C ASP A 24 -5.55 -5.60 -7.19
N ARG A 25 -5.70 -5.85 -5.89
CA ARG A 25 -6.51 -5.00 -4.99
C ARG A 25 -5.97 -3.58 -4.85
N ILE A 26 -4.64 -3.41 -4.75
CA ILE A 26 -4.00 -2.09 -4.71
C ILE A 26 -4.27 -1.35 -6.03
N ARG A 27 -4.05 -2.01 -7.17
CA ARG A 27 -4.36 -1.46 -8.50
C ARG A 27 -5.84 -1.06 -8.62
N ASP A 28 -6.76 -1.95 -8.23
CA ASP A 28 -8.19 -1.72 -8.36
C ASP A 28 -8.66 -0.58 -7.43
N ALA A 29 -8.04 -0.39 -6.26
CA ALA A 29 -8.29 0.75 -5.39
C ALA A 29 -7.88 2.07 -6.07
N ALA A 30 -6.73 2.10 -6.75
CA ALA A 30 -6.29 3.28 -7.51
C ALA A 30 -7.20 3.58 -8.72
N CYS A 31 -7.79 2.56 -9.36
CA CYS A 31 -8.60 2.73 -10.57
C CYS A 31 -10.08 3.06 -10.31
N ARG A 32 -10.53 3.11 -9.06
CA ARG A 32 -11.97 3.31 -8.73
C ARG A 32 -12.47 4.73 -8.94
N THR A 33 -11.59 5.69 -8.99
CA THR A 33 -11.94 7.12 -9.03
C THR A 33 -10.83 7.93 -9.68
N GLU A 34 -11.18 9.10 -10.19
CA GLU A 34 -10.21 10.09 -10.69
C GLU A 34 -9.63 10.96 -9.54
N ALA A 35 -10.10 10.78 -8.31
CA ALA A 35 -9.61 11.51 -7.15
C ALA A 35 -8.15 11.16 -6.82
N VAL A 36 -7.37 12.15 -6.42
CA VAL A 36 -5.92 12.00 -6.13
C VAL A 36 -5.65 11.14 -4.89
N GLY A 37 -6.54 11.18 -3.90
CA GLY A 37 -6.39 10.46 -2.63
C GLY A 37 -6.13 8.96 -2.80
N PRO A 38 -7.00 8.20 -3.47
CA PRO A 38 -6.78 6.77 -3.71
C PRO A 38 -5.50 6.44 -4.47
N HIS A 39 -5.08 7.29 -5.41
CA HIS A 39 -3.80 7.11 -6.11
C HIS A 39 -2.61 7.28 -5.16
N ALA A 40 -2.63 8.32 -4.32
CA ALA A 40 -1.60 8.52 -3.30
C ALA A 40 -1.59 7.38 -2.27
N ALA A 41 -2.77 6.92 -1.80
CA ALA A 41 -2.87 5.78 -0.89
C ALA A 41 -2.33 4.48 -1.50
N ALA A 42 -2.61 4.21 -2.78
CA ALA A 42 -2.06 3.06 -3.49
C ALA A 42 -0.53 3.12 -3.62
N LEU A 43 0.02 4.31 -3.91
CA LEU A 43 1.48 4.52 -3.93
C LEU A 43 2.10 4.32 -2.54
N GLN A 44 1.45 4.82 -1.47
CA GLN A 44 1.90 4.61 -0.09
C GLN A 44 1.84 3.13 0.32
N ALA A 45 0.87 2.35 -0.16
CA ALA A 45 0.83 0.91 0.07
C ALA A 45 2.02 0.17 -0.60
N LEU A 46 2.53 0.69 -1.72
CA LEU A 46 3.74 0.17 -2.34
C LEU A 46 4.99 0.61 -1.57
N TYR A 47 5.07 1.89 -1.21
CA TYR A 47 6.19 2.48 -0.48
C TYR A 47 5.70 3.66 0.37
N ASP A 48 5.76 3.52 1.69
CA ASP A 48 5.44 4.59 2.64
C ASP A 48 6.73 5.29 3.10
N PRO A 49 6.94 6.56 2.73
CA PRO A 49 8.14 7.31 3.16
C PRO A 49 8.27 7.45 4.67
N ALA A 50 7.16 7.42 5.42
CA ALA A 50 7.16 7.48 6.89
C ALA A 50 7.48 6.12 7.54
N LYS A 51 7.28 5.01 6.81
CA LYS A 51 7.53 3.64 7.25
C LYS A 51 8.10 2.81 6.10
N PRO A 52 9.33 3.10 5.65
CA PRO A 52 9.90 2.49 4.44
C PRO A 52 9.99 0.96 4.51
N ASP A 53 10.00 0.39 5.71
CA ASP A 53 10.08 -1.06 5.93
C ASP A 53 8.70 -1.76 5.94
N ALA A 54 7.60 -1.03 5.75
CA ALA A 54 6.24 -1.59 5.84
C ALA A 54 5.54 -1.74 4.48
N GLY A 55 6.02 -1.13 3.42
CA GLY A 55 5.42 -1.19 2.08
C GLY A 55 5.74 -2.48 1.32
N VAL A 56 5.00 -2.73 0.23
CA VAL A 56 5.20 -3.91 -0.63
C VAL A 56 6.65 -4.04 -1.10
N LEU A 57 7.31 -2.93 -1.45
CA LEU A 57 8.70 -2.95 -1.91
C LEU A 57 9.66 -3.45 -0.84
N ALA A 58 9.42 -3.14 0.44
CA ALA A 58 10.22 -3.64 1.54
C ALA A 58 10.12 -5.17 1.66
N PHE A 59 8.91 -5.74 1.53
CA PHE A 59 8.74 -7.19 1.54
C PHE A 59 9.44 -7.87 0.37
N VAL A 60 9.39 -7.27 -0.84
CA VAL A 60 10.11 -7.80 -2.00
C VAL A 60 11.62 -7.76 -1.76
N ALA A 61 12.15 -6.66 -1.24
CA ALA A 61 13.56 -6.51 -0.92
C ALA A 61 14.03 -7.49 0.17
N ASP A 62 13.18 -7.74 1.19
CA ASP A 62 13.44 -8.72 2.24
C ASP A 62 13.53 -10.15 1.69
N VAL A 63 12.60 -10.53 0.81
CA VAL A 63 12.63 -11.83 0.12
C VAL A 63 13.93 -11.99 -0.69
N ILE A 64 14.32 -10.97 -1.48
CA ILE A 64 15.57 -11.00 -2.23
C ILE A 64 16.76 -11.15 -1.28
N GLY A 65 16.82 -10.35 -0.20
CA GLY A 65 17.91 -10.42 0.79
C GLY A 65 18.00 -11.79 1.46
N THR A 66 16.85 -12.41 1.79
CA THR A 66 16.83 -13.77 2.37
C THR A 66 17.35 -14.81 1.38
N ILE A 67 16.99 -14.70 0.10
CA ILE A 67 17.52 -15.59 -0.96
C ILE A 67 19.02 -15.37 -1.11
N THR A 68 19.49 -14.10 -1.12
CA THR A 68 20.92 -13.78 -1.21
C THR A 68 21.71 -14.48 -0.12
N VAL A 69 21.30 -14.37 1.15
CA VAL A 69 21.94 -15.05 2.28
C VAL A 69 21.95 -16.57 2.08
N SER A 70 20.84 -17.16 1.66
CA SER A 70 20.74 -18.60 1.45
C SER A 70 21.65 -19.11 0.32
N VAL A 71 21.81 -18.32 -0.75
CA VAL A 71 22.65 -18.66 -1.90
C VAL A 71 24.15 -18.64 -1.54
N THR A 72 24.59 -17.82 -0.57
CA THR A 72 26.00 -17.80 -0.15
C THR A 72 26.50 -19.13 0.43
N GLU A 73 25.59 -20.01 0.85
CA GLU A 73 25.93 -21.35 1.38
C GLU A 73 26.21 -22.38 0.28
N VAL A 74 25.94 -22.03 -0.99
CA VAL A 74 26.15 -22.92 -2.14
C VAL A 74 27.62 -22.86 -2.56
N ASP A 75 28.29 -23.99 -2.63
CA ASP A 75 29.68 -24.10 -3.10
C ASP A 75 29.73 -24.14 -4.64
N HIS A 76 29.90 -22.98 -5.27
CA HIS A 76 29.99 -22.85 -6.73
C HIS A 76 30.77 -21.56 -7.11
N ASP A 77 31.56 -21.62 -8.17
CA ASP A 77 32.44 -20.52 -8.59
C ASP A 77 31.71 -19.20 -8.93
N ASP A 78 30.44 -19.28 -9.37
CA ASP A 78 29.63 -18.11 -9.76
C ASP A 78 28.84 -17.49 -8.59
N ILE A 79 28.93 -18.02 -7.39
CA ILE A 79 28.09 -17.57 -6.25
C ILE A 79 28.32 -16.11 -5.89
N GLU A 80 29.56 -15.66 -5.89
CA GLU A 80 29.90 -14.26 -5.63
C GLU A 80 29.20 -13.32 -6.62
N ARG A 81 29.19 -13.67 -7.90
CA ARG A 81 28.51 -12.89 -8.92
C ARG A 81 26.98 -12.92 -8.79
N VAL A 82 26.42 -14.06 -8.38
CA VAL A 82 24.98 -14.19 -8.11
C VAL A 82 24.56 -13.31 -6.94
N THR A 83 25.31 -13.31 -5.84
CA THR A 83 25.02 -12.49 -4.65
C THR A 83 25.13 -10.98 -4.95
N GLU A 84 26.15 -10.55 -5.71
CA GLU A 84 26.26 -9.16 -6.18
C GLU A 84 25.00 -8.71 -6.95
N LEU A 85 24.55 -9.52 -7.92
CA LEU A 85 23.35 -9.21 -8.72
C LEU A 85 22.08 -9.14 -7.88
N LEU A 86 21.95 -10.00 -6.86
CA LEU A 86 20.81 -9.99 -5.96
C LEU A 86 20.84 -8.77 -5.04
N ASP A 87 22.00 -8.35 -4.54
CA ASP A 87 22.14 -7.14 -3.73
C ASP A 87 21.85 -5.87 -4.55
N GLU A 88 22.31 -5.82 -5.81
CA GLU A 88 21.91 -4.75 -6.74
C GLU A 88 20.38 -4.73 -6.96
N ALA A 89 19.77 -5.88 -7.20
CA ALA A 89 18.32 -5.98 -7.38
C ALA A 89 17.54 -5.51 -6.15
N LYS A 90 17.97 -5.90 -4.93
CA LYS A 90 17.41 -5.43 -3.67
C LYS A 90 17.49 -3.91 -3.53
N GLY A 91 18.67 -3.31 -3.80
CA GLY A 91 18.87 -1.86 -3.77
C GLY A 91 17.99 -1.13 -4.80
N HIS A 92 17.82 -1.67 -6.00
CA HIS A 92 16.92 -1.09 -7.01
C HIS A 92 15.45 -1.11 -6.58
N VAL A 93 14.99 -2.20 -5.97
CA VAL A 93 13.61 -2.30 -5.49
C VAL A 93 13.35 -1.31 -4.36
N GLN A 94 14.19 -1.28 -3.34
CA GLN A 94 13.96 -0.50 -2.13
C GLN A 94 14.32 0.98 -2.31
N ASP A 95 15.51 1.27 -2.79
CA ASP A 95 16.05 2.63 -2.83
C ASP A 95 15.61 3.38 -4.09
N SER A 96 15.96 2.87 -5.27
CA SER A 96 15.67 3.57 -6.53
C SER A 96 14.18 3.73 -6.79
N THR A 97 13.39 2.65 -6.62
CA THR A 97 11.95 2.67 -6.85
C THR A 97 11.23 3.44 -5.75
N GLY A 98 11.63 3.24 -4.49
CA GLY A 98 11.09 3.95 -3.33
C GLY A 98 11.28 5.46 -3.43
N ASP A 99 12.46 5.93 -3.84
CA ASP A 99 12.75 7.36 -4.04
C ASP A 99 11.85 7.99 -5.10
N ARG A 100 11.58 7.28 -6.19
CA ARG A 100 10.68 7.78 -7.24
C ARG A 100 9.25 7.87 -6.77
N ILE A 101 8.77 6.88 -6.00
CA ILE A 101 7.44 6.92 -5.40
C ILE A 101 7.35 8.06 -4.38
N ARG A 102 8.36 8.27 -3.54
CA ARG A 102 8.43 9.40 -2.61
C ARG A 102 8.31 10.75 -3.33
N HIS A 103 9.03 10.95 -4.42
CA HIS A 103 8.94 12.17 -5.22
C HIS A 103 7.54 12.32 -5.85
N ALA A 104 6.95 11.25 -6.36
CA ALA A 104 5.58 11.29 -6.90
C ALA A 104 4.57 11.67 -5.82
N LEU A 105 4.66 11.09 -4.62
CA LEU A 105 3.80 11.42 -3.47
C LEU A 105 3.95 12.91 -3.07
N ALA A 106 5.16 13.45 -3.03
CA ALA A 106 5.40 14.86 -2.73
C ALA A 106 4.75 15.80 -3.76
N LEU A 107 4.69 15.41 -5.03
CA LEU A 107 3.99 16.17 -6.08
C LEU A 107 2.46 16.04 -5.99
N LEU A 108 1.94 14.92 -5.47
CA LEU A 108 0.51 14.71 -5.27
C LEU A 108 -0.02 15.37 -3.99
N GLU A 109 0.81 15.55 -2.97
CA GLU A 109 0.42 16.09 -1.66
C GLU A 109 -0.39 17.40 -1.75
N PRO A 110 0.01 18.42 -2.54
CA PRO A 110 -0.76 19.66 -2.68
C PRO A 110 -2.14 19.48 -3.33
N LEU A 111 -2.36 18.35 -4.02
CA LEU A 111 -3.60 18.02 -4.72
C LEU A 111 -4.57 17.20 -3.86
N LEU A 112 -4.15 16.77 -2.67
CA LEU A 112 -4.99 16.01 -1.75
C LEU A 112 -6.09 16.90 -1.15
N GLN A 113 -7.25 16.30 -0.91
CA GLN A 113 -8.34 16.99 -0.23
C GLN A 113 -7.98 17.30 1.22
N ARG A 114 -8.48 18.46 1.69
CA ARG A 114 -8.33 18.88 3.08
C ARG A 114 -9.54 18.44 3.88
N CYS A 115 -9.33 17.73 4.99
CA CYS A 115 -10.39 17.42 5.94
C CYS A 115 -10.95 18.72 6.56
N GLU A 116 -12.27 18.90 6.53
CA GLU A 116 -12.94 20.10 7.09
C GLU A 116 -12.76 20.20 8.60
N GLU A 117 -12.73 19.06 9.32
CA GLU A 117 -12.65 19.02 10.78
C GLU A 117 -11.21 19.26 11.30
N CYS A 118 -10.21 18.47 10.86
CA CYS A 118 -8.85 18.60 11.37
C CYS A 118 -7.94 19.49 10.52
N GLY A 119 -8.39 19.93 9.36
CA GLY A 119 -7.63 20.78 8.45
C GLY A 119 -6.44 20.12 7.74
N GLN A 120 -6.23 18.81 7.94
CA GLN A 120 -5.11 18.08 7.33
C GLN A 120 -5.46 17.61 5.91
N GLN A 121 -4.49 17.70 5.01
CA GLN A 121 -4.56 17.06 3.69
C GLN A 121 -4.09 15.60 3.82
N LYS A 122 -4.95 14.65 3.44
CA LYS A 122 -4.67 13.22 3.55
C LYS A 122 -5.26 12.46 2.37
N PRO A 123 -4.64 11.33 2.00
CA PRO A 123 -5.15 10.48 0.91
C PRO A 123 -6.52 9.84 1.19
N ASP A 124 -6.87 9.68 2.46
CA ASP A 124 -8.09 9.04 2.95
C ASP A 124 -9.23 10.04 3.26
N VAL A 125 -9.11 11.29 2.80
CA VAL A 125 -10.20 12.28 2.90
C VAL A 125 -11.18 12.05 1.77
N ASP A 126 -12.43 11.74 2.12
CA ASP A 126 -13.54 11.57 1.19
C ASP A 126 -14.64 12.60 1.44
N VAL A 127 -15.34 13.01 0.36
CA VAL A 127 -16.55 13.80 0.46
C VAL A 127 -17.73 12.89 0.77
N MET A 128 -18.37 13.11 1.91
CA MET A 128 -19.48 12.31 2.39
C MET A 128 -20.59 13.18 2.98
N ALA A 129 -21.79 12.61 3.07
CA ALA A 129 -22.86 13.25 3.84
C ALA A 129 -22.38 13.46 5.28
N ASP A 130 -22.66 14.65 5.87
CA ASP A 130 -22.25 14.97 7.23
C ASP A 130 -22.74 13.90 8.22
N PRO A 131 -21.85 13.11 8.85
CA PRO A 131 -22.23 12.03 9.75
C PRO A 131 -23.09 12.47 10.94
N PHE A 132 -22.87 13.68 11.46
CA PHE A 132 -23.65 14.24 12.54
C PHE A 132 -25.10 14.46 12.12
N SER A 133 -25.34 15.15 11.01
CA SER A 133 -26.70 15.41 10.51
C SER A 133 -27.40 14.12 10.04
N THR A 134 -26.65 13.19 9.44
CA THR A 134 -27.19 11.90 9.01
C THR A 134 -27.66 11.05 10.19
N ALA A 135 -26.94 11.08 11.32
CA ALA A 135 -27.33 10.35 12.52
C ALA A 135 -28.56 10.97 13.22
N LEU A 136 -28.64 12.31 13.25
CA LEU A 136 -29.78 13.01 13.89
C LEU A 136 -31.06 12.99 13.04
N TYR A 137 -30.92 13.03 11.72
CA TYR A 137 -32.03 13.16 10.78
C TYR A 137 -31.95 12.09 9.67
N PRO A 138 -32.04 10.81 10.02
CA PRO A 138 -31.84 9.71 9.07
C PRO A 138 -32.89 9.66 7.94
N GLU A 139 -34.04 10.31 8.12
CA GLU A 139 -35.10 10.40 7.11
C GLU A 139 -34.82 11.47 6.04
N GLU A 140 -33.89 12.38 6.29
CA GLU A 140 -33.48 13.39 5.32
C GLU A 140 -32.51 12.81 4.31
N THR A 141 -32.67 13.16 3.03
CA THR A 141 -31.80 12.67 1.94
C THR A 141 -30.82 13.73 1.44
N ASP A 142 -31.01 14.99 1.82
CA ASP A 142 -30.21 16.13 1.35
C ASP A 142 -29.30 16.66 2.48
N HIS A 143 -28.38 15.80 2.93
CA HIS A 143 -27.39 16.20 3.89
C HIS A 143 -26.22 16.95 3.24
N ARG A 144 -25.69 17.94 3.95
CA ARG A 144 -24.49 18.68 3.54
C ARG A 144 -23.35 17.68 3.26
N GLN A 145 -22.73 17.81 2.09
CA GLN A 145 -21.56 17.04 1.72
C GLN A 145 -20.30 17.73 2.24
N ILE A 146 -19.48 17.01 3.02
CA ILE A 146 -18.26 17.56 3.63
C ILE A 146 -17.07 16.59 3.45
N PRO A 147 -15.85 17.12 3.22
CA PRO A 147 -14.65 16.29 3.13
C PRO A 147 -14.17 15.94 4.55
N LEU A 148 -14.17 14.65 4.89
CA LEU A 148 -13.69 14.15 6.19
C LEU A 148 -12.72 12.99 6.01
N CYS A 149 -11.69 12.93 6.87
CA CYS A 149 -10.91 11.71 7.05
C CYS A 149 -11.65 10.74 7.99
N PRO A 150 -11.39 9.41 7.91
CA PRO A 150 -12.13 8.42 8.68
C PRO A 150 -12.19 8.69 10.19
N PRO A 151 -11.09 9.07 10.88
CA PRO A 151 -11.17 9.39 12.31
C PRO A 151 -12.10 10.57 12.64
N CYS A 152 -12.10 11.60 11.78
CA CYS A 152 -12.98 12.77 11.98
C CYS A 152 -14.43 12.43 11.67
N ALA A 153 -14.70 11.60 10.67
CA ALA A 153 -16.04 11.12 10.37
C ALA A 153 -16.63 10.29 11.53
N THR A 154 -15.82 9.37 12.10
CA THR A 154 -16.23 8.60 13.27
C THR A 154 -16.53 9.49 14.48
N LYS A 155 -15.61 10.41 14.81
CA LYS A 155 -15.80 11.35 15.92
C LYS A 155 -17.09 12.17 15.74
N ARG A 156 -17.32 12.69 14.54
CA ARG A 156 -18.50 13.52 14.23
C ARG A 156 -19.80 12.72 14.31
N PHE A 157 -19.78 11.45 13.99
CA PHE A 157 -20.90 10.53 14.19
C PHE A 157 -21.17 10.26 15.69
N GLU A 158 -20.12 10.08 16.49
CA GLU A 158 -20.22 9.85 17.95
C GLU A 158 -20.71 11.08 18.75
N GLU A 159 -20.55 12.27 18.20
CA GLU A 159 -21.02 13.53 18.79
C GLU A 159 -22.51 13.79 18.53
N SER A 160 -23.18 12.99 17.69
CA SER A 160 -24.61 13.07 17.42
C SER A 160 -25.43 12.39 18.52
#